data_2e438856e0fad0b1ba342832cf7aafac
#
_entry.id   2e438856e0fad0b1ba342832cf7aafac
#
_cell.length_a   1.000
_cell.length_b   1.000
_cell.length_c   1.000
_cell.angle_alpha   90.00
_cell.angle_beta   90.00
_cell.angle_gamma   90.00
#
_symmetry.space_group_name_H-M   'P 1'
#
loop_
_entity.id
_entity.type
_entity.pdbx_description
1 polymer ?
#
loop_
_entity_poly.entity_id
_entity_poly.type
_entity_poly.pdbx_seq_one_letter_code
_entity_poly.pdbx_strand_id
1 'polypeptide(L)'
;KDMFANIEGGQTKSEQEAAYQTNLDNAASVNNRITRNKLLAETDWWALSDVTMTSAQTTYRQALRDITTHSNWPHLEESDWPTKP
;
A
#
# COMPACT_ATOMS: atom_id res chain seq x y z
N LYS A 1 -28.08 -4.08 30.38
CA LYS A 1 -27.60 -4.35 29.89
C LYS A 1 -27.81 -4.76 29.10
N ASP A 2 -27.79 -4.70 28.35
CA ASP A 2 -27.69 -5.25 27.52
C ASP A 2 -27.12 -5.79 27.36
N MET A 3 -26.71 -6.15 27.56
CA MET A 3 -25.99 -6.63 27.49
C MET A 3 -25.66 -7.02 26.82
N PHE A 4 -25.43 -7.03 26.16
CA PHE A 4 -24.84 -7.28 25.58
C PHE A 4 -24.45 -6.76 24.80
N ALA A 5 -24.78 -6.54 24.72
CA ALA A 5 -24.33 -6.08 23.71
C ALA A 5 -23.21 -5.27 23.91
N ASN A 6 -23.18 -4.63 24.51
CA ASN A 6 -22.13 -3.98 24.67
C ASN A 6 -21.59 -4.16 25.85
N ILE A 7 -21.48 -5.11 26.10
CA ILE A 7 -21.10 -5.49 27.11
C ILE A 7 -19.82 -5.44 27.24
N GLU A 8 -19.34 -5.44 28.06
CA GLU A 8 -18.22 -5.51 28.29
C GLU A 8 -17.37 -5.89 27.39
N GLY A 9 -16.59 -5.16 26.86
CA GLY A 9 -15.86 -5.46 25.74
C GLY A 9 -16.70 -5.46 24.49
N GLY A 10 -17.96 -5.32 24.61
CA GLY A 10 -18.83 -5.27 23.46
C GLY A 10 -18.64 -3.98 22.70
N GLN A 11 -18.67 -4.07 21.37
CA GLN A 11 -18.58 -2.92 20.51
C GLN A 11 -19.91 -2.67 19.84
N THR A 12 -20.21 -1.43 19.54
CA THR A 12 -21.37 -1.11 18.71
C THR A 12 -21.11 -1.62 17.30
N LYS A 13 -22.15 -1.71 16.50
CA LYS A 13 -22.02 -2.09 15.10
C LYS A 13 -21.08 -1.13 14.36
N SER A 14 -21.21 0.16 14.60
CA SER A 14 -20.32 1.15 13.99
C SER A 14 -18.86 0.92 14.36
N GLU A 15 -18.60 0.61 15.61
CA GLU A 15 -17.23 0.36 16.07
C GLU A 15 -16.66 -0.90 15.44
N GLN A 16 -17.48 -1.92 15.29
CA GLN A 16 -17.05 -3.17 14.65
C GLN A 16 -16.78 -2.95 13.16
N GLU A 17 -17.59 -2.17 12.51
CA GLU A 17 -17.39 -1.86 11.08
C GLU A 17 -16.14 -1.03 10.87
N ALA A 18 -15.87 -0.08 11.76
CA ALA A 18 -14.66 0.73 11.68
C ALA A 18 -13.41 -0.12 11.91
N ALA A 19 -13.45 -1.05 12.86
CA ALA A 19 -12.33 -1.94 13.13
C ALA A 19 -12.07 -2.87 11.94
N TYR A 20 -13.13 -3.37 11.32
CA TYR A 20 -13.02 -4.22 10.15
C TYR A 20 -12.39 -3.44 8.98
N GLN A 21 -12.83 -2.21 8.74
CA GLN A 21 -12.27 -1.38 7.68
C GLN A 21 -10.80 -1.06 7.95
N THR A 22 -10.43 -0.77 9.19
CA THR A 22 -9.04 -0.55 9.55
C THR A 22 -8.19 -1.78 9.27
N ASN A 23 -8.70 -2.96 9.57
CA ASN A 23 -7.99 -4.21 9.27
C ASN A 23 -7.81 -4.42 7.78
N LEU A 24 -8.81 -4.10 6.98
CA LEU A 24 -8.70 -4.19 5.52
C LEU A 24 -7.68 -3.19 4.99
N ASP A 25 -7.68 -1.97 5.53
CA ASP A 25 -6.72 -0.94 5.13
C ASP A 25 -5.30 -1.34 5.48
N ASN A 26 -5.12 -1.92 6.66
CA ASN A 26 -3.79 -2.36 7.11
C ASN A 26 -3.29 -3.53 6.25
N ALA A 27 -4.15 -4.48 5.93
CA ALA A 27 -3.77 -5.62 5.10
C ALA A 27 -3.41 -5.16 3.69
N ALA A 28 -4.20 -4.24 3.11
CA ALA A 28 -3.92 -3.70 1.79
C ALA A 28 -2.60 -2.92 1.79
N SER A 29 -2.34 -2.14 2.84
CA SER A 29 -1.11 -1.37 2.98
C SER A 29 0.10 -2.30 3.04
N VAL A 30 0.04 -3.35 3.85
CA VAL A 30 1.15 -4.32 3.98
C VAL A 30 1.39 -4.99 2.64
N ASN A 31 0.35 -5.50 1.99
CA ASN A 31 0.48 -6.21 0.72
C ASN A 31 1.04 -5.30 -0.37
N ASN A 32 0.59 -4.06 -0.42
CA ASN A 32 1.05 -3.11 -1.44
C ASN A 32 2.50 -2.68 -1.18
N ARG A 33 2.91 -2.59 0.09
CA ARG A 33 4.32 -2.30 0.41
C ARG A 33 5.23 -3.45 0.00
N ILE A 34 4.79 -4.68 0.19
CA ILE A 34 5.52 -5.86 -0.26
C ILE A 34 5.68 -5.83 -1.77
N THR A 35 4.60 -5.55 -2.51
CA THR A 35 4.63 -5.45 -3.96
C THR A 35 5.58 -4.34 -4.41
N ARG A 36 5.48 -3.17 -3.79
CA ARG A 36 6.36 -2.04 -4.09
C ARG A 36 7.82 -2.42 -3.88
N ASN A 37 8.13 -3.03 -2.76
CA ASN A 37 9.50 -3.40 -2.43
C ASN A 37 10.04 -4.43 -3.41
N LYS A 38 9.19 -5.36 -3.85
CA LYS A 38 9.56 -6.34 -4.86
C LYS A 38 9.90 -5.66 -6.18
N LEU A 39 9.06 -4.70 -6.60
CA LEU A 39 9.29 -3.99 -7.86
C LEU A 39 10.56 -3.14 -7.79
N LEU A 40 10.82 -2.52 -6.65
CA LEU A 40 12.05 -1.78 -6.46
C LEU A 40 13.27 -2.71 -6.50
N ALA A 41 13.17 -3.87 -5.86
CA ALA A 41 14.26 -4.84 -5.86
C ALA A 41 14.56 -5.36 -7.26
N GLU A 42 13.53 -5.56 -8.07
CA GLU A 42 13.69 -6.02 -9.46
C GLU A 42 14.47 -5.00 -10.31
N THR A 43 14.47 -3.74 -9.92
CA THR A 43 15.10 -2.68 -10.69
C THR A 43 16.28 -2.03 -9.97
N ASP A 44 16.69 -2.55 -8.82
CA ASP A 44 17.81 -1.98 -8.08
C ASP A 44 19.09 -1.96 -8.87
N TRP A 45 19.29 -2.93 -9.77
CA TRP A 45 20.47 -2.98 -10.62
C TRP A 45 20.56 -1.79 -11.57
N TRP A 46 19.45 -1.11 -11.83
CA TRP A 46 19.47 0.09 -12.66
C TRP A 46 20.26 1.23 -12.03
N ALA A 47 20.34 1.21 -10.69
CA ALA A 47 21.02 2.26 -9.93
C ALA A 47 22.48 1.96 -9.65
N LEU A 48 23.02 0.88 -10.21
CA LEU A 48 24.43 0.54 -10.04
C LEU A 48 25.31 1.57 -10.75
N SER A 49 26.50 1.77 -10.24
CA SER A 49 27.36 2.87 -10.68
C SER A 49 27.78 2.78 -12.15
N ASP A 50 27.80 1.57 -12.71
CA ASP A 50 28.17 1.36 -14.12
C ASP A 50 26.94 1.25 -15.05
N VAL A 51 25.75 1.58 -14.53
CA VAL A 51 24.51 1.58 -15.30
C VAL A 51 23.90 2.99 -15.19
N THR A 52 23.56 3.57 -16.34
CA THR A 52 22.93 4.89 -16.34
C THR A 52 21.43 4.72 -16.52
N MET A 53 20.66 5.17 -15.52
CA MET A 53 19.20 5.11 -15.63
C MET A 53 18.69 6.16 -16.59
N THR A 54 17.72 5.80 -17.41
CA THR A 54 16.99 6.77 -18.22
C THR A 54 16.08 7.60 -17.34
N SER A 55 15.60 8.72 -17.86
CA SER A 55 14.65 9.55 -17.12
C SER A 55 13.34 8.77 -16.85
N ALA A 56 12.92 7.91 -17.78
CA ALA A 56 11.73 7.07 -17.57
C ALA A 56 11.95 6.07 -16.43
N GLN A 57 13.14 5.48 -16.34
CA GLN A 57 13.48 4.55 -15.26
C GLN A 57 13.51 5.25 -13.92
N THR A 58 14.10 6.44 -13.87
CA THR A 58 14.15 7.24 -12.65
C THR A 58 12.75 7.61 -12.20
N THR A 59 11.91 8.04 -13.11
CA THR A 59 10.52 8.41 -12.82
C THR A 59 9.74 7.20 -12.29
N TYR A 60 9.93 6.04 -12.89
CA TYR A 60 9.27 4.81 -12.45
C TYR A 60 9.63 4.47 -11.01
N ARG A 61 10.92 4.48 -10.68
CA ARG A 61 11.37 4.17 -9.32
C ARG A 61 10.90 5.21 -8.32
N GLN A 62 10.89 6.48 -8.70
CA GLN A 62 10.38 7.53 -7.82
C GLN A 62 8.87 7.37 -7.57
N ALA A 63 8.12 7.03 -8.60
CA ALA A 63 6.69 6.77 -8.46
C ALA A 63 6.43 5.59 -7.52
N LEU A 64 7.26 4.55 -7.57
CA LEU A 64 7.14 3.42 -6.62
C LEU A 64 7.42 3.87 -5.19
N ARG A 65 8.42 4.70 -4.98
CA ARG A 65 8.72 5.20 -3.63
C ARG A 65 7.58 6.04 -3.08
N ASP A 66 6.94 6.80 -3.94
CA ASP A 66 5.88 7.73 -3.56
C ASP A 66 4.49 7.11 -3.60
N ILE A 67 4.39 5.80 -3.88
CA ILE A 67 3.08 5.15 -4.07
C ILE A 67 2.20 5.27 -2.83
N THR A 68 2.79 5.41 -1.64
CA THR A 68 2.02 5.57 -0.40
C THR A 68 1.32 6.92 -0.34
N THR A 69 1.70 7.87 -1.19
CA THR A 69 1.05 9.18 -1.27
C THR A 69 -0.05 9.21 -2.31
N HIS A 70 -0.27 8.10 -3.03
CA HIS A 70 -1.30 8.03 -4.05
C HIS A 70 -2.67 8.22 -3.41
N SER A 71 -3.58 8.89 -4.12
CA SER A 71 -4.92 9.20 -3.59
C SER A 71 -5.73 7.95 -3.28
N ASN A 72 -5.46 6.84 -3.94
CA ASN A 72 -6.16 5.58 -3.70
C ASN A 72 -5.48 4.69 -2.67
N TRP A 73 -4.31 5.07 -2.17
CA TRP A 73 -3.61 4.27 -1.17
C TRP A 73 -4.51 4.08 0.06
N PRO A 74 -4.60 2.90 0.67
CA PRO A 74 -3.90 1.66 0.35
C PRO A 74 -4.64 0.72 -0.59
N HIS A 75 -5.76 1.14 -1.16
CA HIS A 75 -6.60 0.31 -2.01
C HIS A 75 -6.32 0.60 -3.49
N LEU A 76 -5.08 0.33 -3.89
CA LEU A 76 -4.62 0.57 -5.26
C LEU A 76 -5.21 -0.47 -6.21
N GLU A 77 -5.60 0.00 -7.39
CA GLU A 77 -5.96 -0.88 -8.51
C GLU A 77 -4.75 -1.10 -9.37
N GLU A 78 -4.82 -2.06 -10.26
CA GLU A 78 -3.70 -2.39 -11.14
C GLU A 78 -3.24 -1.18 -11.94
N SER A 79 -4.18 -0.36 -12.40
CA SER A 79 -3.87 0.84 -13.18
C SER A 79 -3.22 1.94 -12.36
N ASP A 80 -3.28 1.86 -11.03
CA ASP A 80 -2.65 2.85 -10.14
C ASP A 80 -1.15 2.66 -10.01
N TRP A 81 -0.66 1.49 -10.37
CA TRP A 81 0.77 1.20 -10.31
C TRP A 81 1.50 1.79 -11.51
N PRO A 82 2.71 2.33 -11.31
CA PRO A 82 3.47 2.86 -12.44
C PRO A 82 3.79 1.75 -13.45
N THR A 83 3.86 2.12 -14.72
CA THR A 83 4.18 1.17 -15.78
C THR A 83 5.70 1.08 -15.91
N LYS A 84 6.23 -0.12 -15.85
CA LYS A 84 7.67 -0.37 -15.98
C LYS A 84 8.12 -0.01 -17.42
N PRO A 85 9.10 0.86 -17.54
CA PRO A 85 9.62 1.26 -18.86
C PRO A 85 10.39 0.15 -19.58
#